data_4e9adb4095121733bda71a9225e68a1b
#
_entry.id   4e9adb4095121733bda71a9225e68a1b
#
_cell.length_a   1.000
_cell.length_b   1.000
_cell.length_c   1.000
_cell.angle_alpha   90.00
_cell.angle_beta   90.00
_cell.angle_gamma   90.00
#
_symmetry.space_group_name_H-M   'P 1'
#
loop_
_entity.id
_entity.type
_entity.pdbx_description
1 polymer ?
#
loop_
_entity_poly.entity_id
_entity_poly.type
_entity_poly.pdbx_seq_one_letter_code
_entity_poly.pdbx_strand_id
1 'polypeptide(L)'
;MAVEPGGYDMAVCYLSLIDMPDLDAALARIVAAIRPGGHLLIANLTGFNTAAVHLGWVKPLIGEPSFPIDQYLEERPRRTAWRGVDIINHHRPLKRYMQALLGNGLLLTHFDEPPATGGPADKRDRYNRVPNFLIMGWKKPD
;
A
#
# COMPACT_ATOMS: atom_id res chain seq x y z
N MET A 1 16.92 -12.72 -14.50
CA MET A 1 18.07 -12.27 -13.69
C MET A 1 17.83 -12.71 -12.26
N ALA A 2 18.72 -13.49 -11.67
CA ALA A 2 18.61 -13.90 -10.28
C ALA A 2 18.96 -12.69 -9.39
N VAL A 3 18.12 -12.42 -8.38
CA VAL A 3 18.40 -11.40 -7.38
C VAL A 3 19.40 -11.96 -6.38
N GLU A 4 20.53 -11.30 -6.20
CA GLU A 4 21.61 -11.73 -5.32
C GLU A 4 21.22 -11.45 -3.84
N PRO A 5 21.23 -12.47 -2.98
CA PRO A 5 20.91 -12.25 -1.57
C PRO A 5 21.91 -11.28 -0.90
N GLY A 6 21.38 -10.31 -0.15
CA GLY A 6 22.21 -9.32 0.53
C GLY A 6 22.96 -8.34 -0.38
N GLY A 7 22.62 -8.32 -1.68
CA GLY A 7 23.30 -7.48 -2.67
C GLY A 7 22.89 -6.01 -2.70
N TYR A 8 21.85 -5.63 -1.95
CA TYR A 8 21.28 -4.29 -2.05
C TYR A 8 21.22 -3.58 -0.69
N ASP A 9 21.55 -2.29 -0.67
CA ASP A 9 21.40 -1.42 0.50
C ASP A 9 19.94 -1.08 0.78
N MET A 10 19.13 -1.01 -0.29
CA MET A 10 17.75 -0.59 -0.20
C MET A 10 16.89 -1.25 -1.28
N ALA A 11 15.66 -1.56 -0.92
CA ALA A 11 14.59 -1.88 -1.87
C ALA A 11 13.46 -0.85 -1.75
N VAL A 12 12.81 -0.55 -2.87
CA VAL A 12 11.65 0.36 -2.92
C VAL A 12 10.49 -0.34 -3.57
N CYS A 13 9.35 -0.38 -2.87
CA CYS A 13 8.08 -0.87 -3.38
C CYS A 13 7.12 0.32 -3.53
N TYR A 14 6.99 0.82 -4.77
CA TYR A 14 6.04 1.89 -5.09
C TYR A 14 4.85 1.31 -5.84
N LEU A 15 3.69 1.29 -5.19
CA LEU A 15 2.42 0.74 -5.71
C LEU A 15 2.52 -0.70 -6.28
N SER A 16 3.56 -1.45 -5.91
CA SER A 16 3.82 -2.78 -6.47
C SER A 16 3.27 -3.93 -5.62
N LEU A 17 3.26 -3.78 -4.29
CA LEU A 17 2.80 -4.86 -3.40
C LEU A 17 1.29 -5.14 -3.53
N ILE A 18 0.52 -4.15 -3.94
CA ILE A 18 -0.92 -4.33 -4.20
C ILE A 18 -1.20 -5.18 -5.45
N ASP A 19 -0.24 -5.28 -6.37
CA ASP A 19 -0.38 -6.05 -7.60
C ASP A 19 0.13 -7.49 -7.46
N MET A 20 0.83 -7.79 -6.36
CA MET A 20 1.41 -9.11 -6.12
C MET A 20 0.39 -10.03 -5.42
N PRO A 21 0.04 -11.18 -6.02
CA PRO A 21 -0.93 -12.11 -5.41
C PRO A 21 -0.40 -12.76 -4.14
N ASP A 22 0.88 -13.12 -4.09
CA ASP A 22 1.54 -13.74 -2.94
C ASP A 22 2.46 -12.72 -2.25
N LEU A 23 1.92 -12.06 -1.21
CA LEU A 23 2.65 -11.06 -0.44
C LEU A 23 3.82 -11.67 0.33
N ASP A 24 3.66 -12.86 0.89
CA ASP A 24 4.68 -13.48 1.73
C ASP A 24 5.89 -13.91 0.89
N ALA A 25 5.67 -14.57 -0.23
CA ALA A 25 6.74 -14.91 -1.15
C ALA A 25 7.46 -13.68 -1.72
N ALA A 26 6.71 -12.61 -2.04
CA ALA A 26 7.29 -11.37 -2.52
C ALA A 26 8.18 -10.71 -1.45
N LEU A 27 7.66 -10.55 -0.22
CA LEU A 27 8.42 -9.94 0.87
C LEU A 27 9.63 -10.78 1.27
N ALA A 28 9.52 -12.10 1.34
CA ALA A 28 10.65 -12.97 1.65
C ALA A 28 11.80 -12.76 0.64
N ARG A 29 11.51 -12.65 -0.65
CA ARG A 29 12.50 -12.38 -1.69
C ARG A 29 13.11 -10.98 -1.57
N ILE A 30 12.29 -9.96 -1.33
CA ILE A 30 12.74 -8.58 -1.16
C ILE A 30 13.66 -8.48 0.05
N VAL A 31 13.26 -9.05 1.19
CA VAL A 31 14.04 -9.02 2.43
C VAL A 31 15.33 -9.79 2.28
N ALA A 32 15.33 -10.95 1.57
CA ALA A 32 16.55 -11.70 1.29
C ALA A 32 17.54 -10.90 0.43
N ALA A 33 17.06 -10.09 -0.50
CA ALA A 33 17.89 -9.25 -1.37
C ALA A 33 18.58 -8.10 -0.63
N ILE A 34 17.96 -7.59 0.44
CA ILE A 34 18.50 -6.48 1.24
C ILE A 34 19.58 -7.02 2.18
N ARG A 35 20.73 -6.34 2.26
CA ARG A 35 21.81 -6.68 3.21
C ARG A 35 21.37 -6.44 4.66
N PRO A 36 22.02 -7.05 5.67
CA PRO A 36 21.89 -6.63 7.05
C PRO A 36 22.12 -5.12 7.20
N GLY A 37 21.35 -4.46 8.06
CA GLY A 37 21.38 -3.01 8.22
C GLY A 37 20.73 -2.20 7.07
N GLY A 38 20.30 -2.84 5.98
CA GLY A 38 19.68 -2.20 4.83
C GLY A 38 18.21 -1.85 5.05
N HIS A 39 17.58 -1.22 4.06
CA HIS A 39 16.26 -0.60 4.19
C HIS A 39 15.27 -1.08 3.15
N LEU A 40 13.98 -1.11 3.53
CA LEU A 40 12.85 -1.29 2.63
C LEU A 40 11.94 -0.07 2.75
N LEU A 41 11.70 0.63 1.64
CA LEU A 41 10.72 1.69 1.54
C LEU A 41 9.48 1.19 0.80
N ILE A 42 8.33 1.45 1.36
CA ILE A 42 7.03 1.09 0.78
C ILE A 42 6.19 2.35 0.67
N ALA A 43 5.69 2.64 -0.54
CA ALA A 43 4.62 3.61 -0.76
C ALA A 43 3.48 2.88 -1.45
N ASN A 44 2.35 2.76 -0.79
CA ASN A 44 1.23 1.94 -1.24
C ASN A 44 -0.10 2.68 -1.07
N LEU A 45 -1.16 2.21 -1.74
CA LEU A 45 -2.51 2.66 -1.39
C LEU A 45 -2.87 2.16 0.00
N THR A 46 -3.61 2.98 0.75
CA THR A 46 -4.12 2.56 2.06
C THR A 46 -5.14 1.43 1.92
N GLY A 47 -5.30 0.65 2.98
CA GLY A 47 -6.36 -0.37 3.07
C GLY A 47 -7.76 0.24 2.93
N PHE A 48 -7.97 1.49 3.32
CA PHE A 48 -9.24 2.21 3.09
C PHE A 48 -9.52 2.35 1.60
N ASN A 49 -8.51 2.75 0.83
CA ASN A 49 -8.65 2.93 -0.61
C ASN A 49 -8.97 1.60 -1.31
N THR A 50 -8.24 0.55 -0.96
CA THR A 50 -8.44 -0.77 -1.57
C THR A 50 -9.70 -1.50 -1.07
N ALA A 51 -10.28 -1.11 0.08
CA ALA A 51 -11.57 -1.60 0.60
C ALA A 51 -12.78 -0.77 0.13
N ALA A 52 -12.57 0.33 -0.58
CA ALA A 52 -13.67 1.19 -1.04
C ALA A 52 -14.67 0.39 -1.88
N VAL A 53 -15.97 0.48 -1.58
CA VAL A 53 -17.04 -0.24 -2.29
C VAL A 53 -17.08 0.12 -3.78
N HIS A 54 -16.86 1.39 -4.07
CA HIS A 54 -16.65 1.92 -5.41
C HIS A 54 -15.17 2.32 -5.59
N LEU A 55 -14.79 2.78 -6.76
CA LEU A 55 -13.41 3.25 -6.99
C LEU A 55 -13.11 4.60 -6.31
N GLY A 56 -13.68 4.82 -5.12
CA GLY A 56 -13.44 6.02 -4.32
C GLY A 56 -14.72 6.72 -3.85
N TRP A 57 -14.71 8.05 -3.95
CA TRP A 57 -15.79 8.90 -3.46
C TRP A 57 -17.08 8.77 -4.25
N VAL A 58 -18.18 8.58 -3.54
CA VAL A 58 -19.54 8.60 -4.09
C VAL A 58 -20.15 9.97 -3.85
N LYS A 59 -20.67 10.59 -4.91
CA LYS A 59 -21.41 11.84 -4.87
C LYS A 59 -22.90 11.52 -5.04
N PRO A 60 -23.71 11.57 -3.98
CA PRO A 60 -25.16 11.38 -4.11
C PRO A 60 -25.80 12.59 -4.81
N LEU A 61 -27.01 12.43 -5.32
CA LEU A 61 -27.80 13.53 -5.88
C LEU A 61 -28.18 14.56 -4.80
N ILE A 62 -28.38 14.09 -3.57
CA ILE A 62 -28.73 14.92 -2.40
C ILE A 62 -27.84 14.44 -1.24
N GLY A 63 -27.20 15.39 -0.55
CA GLY A 63 -26.32 15.11 0.60
C GLY A 63 -24.84 15.22 0.29
N GLU A 64 -24.02 14.93 1.30
CA GLU A 64 -22.58 15.08 1.23
C GLU A 64 -21.89 13.88 0.56
N PRO A 65 -20.77 14.10 -0.14
CA PRO A 65 -19.94 13.02 -0.66
C PRO A 65 -19.45 12.09 0.47
N SER A 66 -19.49 10.80 0.22
CA SER A 66 -19.05 9.77 1.16
C SER A 66 -18.01 8.83 0.53
N PHE A 67 -17.24 8.17 1.37
CA PHE A 67 -16.26 7.18 0.96
C PHE A 67 -16.62 5.84 1.62
N PRO A 68 -17.56 5.07 1.05
CA PRO A 68 -18.01 3.82 1.63
C PRO A 68 -16.92 2.75 1.52
N ILE A 69 -16.61 2.13 2.65
CA ILE A 69 -15.71 0.97 2.74
C ILE A 69 -16.49 -0.22 3.28
N ASP A 70 -16.16 -1.41 2.78
CA ASP A 70 -16.73 -2.66 3.27
C ASP A 70 -15.72 -3.79 3.19
N GLN A 71 -15.92 -4.84 3.97
CA GLN A 71 -15.09 -6.04 4.01
C GLN A 71 -13.59 -5.71 4.18
N TYR A 72 -13.27 -4.70 5.01
CA TYR A 72 -11.90 -4.22 5.21
C TYR A 72 -10.95 -5.30 5.73
N LEU A 73 -11.45 -6.24 6.52
CA LEU A 73 -10.63 -7.29 7.11
C LEU A 73 -10.45 -8.52 6.19
N GLU A 74 -11.17 -8.58 5.07
CA GLU A 74 -11.15 -9.70 4.13
C GLU A 74 -10.13 -9.44 3.00
N GLU A 75 -9.10 -10.28 2.92
CA GLU A 75 -8.14 -10.23 1.81
C GLU A 75 -8.82 -10.75 0.53
N ARG A 76 -8.74 -9.98 -0.55
CA ARG A 76 -9.35 -10.37 -1.83
C ARG A 76 -8.71 -9.70 -3.03
N PRO A 77 -8.70 -10.36 -4.20
CA PRO A 77 -8.39 -9.69 -5.45
C PRO A 77 -9.51 -8.72 -5.81
N ARG A 78 -9.16 -7.59 -6.39
CA ARG A 78 -10.08 -6.56 -6.85
C ARG A 78 -9.69 -6.10 -8.24
N ARG A 79 -10.56 -6.33 -9.21
CA ARG A 79 -10.37 -5.77 -10.54
C ARG A 79 -10.59 -4.26 -10.50
N THR A 80 -9.63 -3.51 -10.98
CA THR A 80 -9.65 -2.05 -11.02
C THR A 80 -9.40 -1.59 -12.45
N ALA A 81 -10.38 -0.89 -13.02
CA ALA A 81 -10.30 -0.40 -14.39
C ALA A 81 -10.55 1.11 -14.44
N TRP A 82 -9.66 1.85 -15.09
CA TRP A 82 -9.82 3.29 -15.33
C TRP A 82 -8.98 3.72 -16.54
N ARG A 83 -9.50 4.62 -17.36
CA ARG A 83 -8.77 5.26 -18.49
C ARG A 83 -7.95 4.30 -19.34
N GLY A 84 -8.48 3.11 -19.63
CA GLY A 84 -7.81 2.09 -20.44
C GLY A 84 -6.84 1.17 -19.67
N VAL A 85 -6.66 1.38 -18.39
CA VAL A 85 -5.94 0.47 -17.49
C VAL A 85 -6.92 -0.53 -16.91
N ASP A 86 -6.59 -1.81 -16.90
CA ASP A 86 -7.38 -2.90 -16.33
C ASP A 86 -6.43 -3.86 -15.62
N ILE A 87 -6.44 -3.83 -14.30
CA ILE A 87 -5.52 -4.58 -13.44
C ILE A 87 -6.26 -5.24 -12.28
N ILE A 88 -5.61 -6.22 -11.68
CA ILE A 88 -6.05 -6.82 -10.42
C ILE A 88 -5.16 -6.29 -9.29
N ASN A 89 -5.75 -5.48 -8.40
CA ASN A 89 -5.13 -5.15 -7.13
C ASN A 89 -5.57 -6.16 -6.07
N HIS A 90 -4.71 -6.43 -5.10
CA HIS A 90 -5.02 -7.27 -3.96
C HIS A 90 -5.30 -6.40 -2.75
N HIS A 91 -6.58 -6.31 -2.36
CA HIS A 91 -6.93 -5.67 -1.10
C HIS A 91 -6.37 -6.48 0.07
N ARG A 92 -5.68 -5.77 0.96
CA ARG A 92 -5.19 -6.30 2.23
C ARG A 92 -5.34 -5.23 3.31
N PRO A 93 -5.87 -5.58 4.49
CA PRO A 93 -5.91 -4.65 5.61
C PRO A 93 -4.48 -4.32 6.07
N LEU A 94 -4.30 -3.15 6.69
CA LEU A 94 -3.00 -2.72 7.19
C LEU A 94 -2.34 -3.78 8.09
N LYS A 95 -3.12 -4.44 8.95
CA LYS A 95 -2.62 -5.51 9.83
C LYS A 95 -1.87 -6.60 9.06
N ARG A 96 -2.31 -6.93 7.83
CA ARG A 96 -1.69 -7.99 7.03
C ARG A 96 -0.29 -7.61 6.57
N TYR A 97 -0.11 -6.36 6.11
CA TYR A 97 1.21 -5.83 5.79
C TYR A 97 2.11 -5.79 7.01
N MET A 98 1.60 -5.27 8.14
CA MET A 98 2.36 -5.18 9.39
C MET A 98 2.81 -6.56 9.88
N GLN A 99 1.91 -7.55 9.89
CA GLN A 99 2.24 -8.92 10.31
C GLN A 99 3.29 -9.56 9.40
N ALA A 100 3.17 -9.39 8.08
CA ALA A 100 4.12 -9.94 7.13
C ALA A 100 5.52 -9.29 7.26
N LEU A 101 5.58 -7.97 7.43
CA LEU A 101 6.84 -7.23 7.54
C LEU A 101 7.54 -7.51 8.88
N LEU A 102 6.80 -7.50 9.98
CA LEU A 102 7.31 -7.86 11.31
C LEU A 102 7.72 -9.35 11.35
N GLY A 103 6.94 -10.23 10.74
CA GLY A 103 7.24 -11.67 10.65
C GLY A 103 8.51 -11.98 9.86
N ASN A 104 8.93 -11.09 8.94
CA ASN A 104 10.23 -11.16 8.27
C ASN A 104 11.37 -10.51 9.08
N GLY A 105 11.13 -10.14 10.34
CA GLY A 105 12.14 -9.60 11.25
C GLY A 105 12.51 -8.14 10.98
N LEU A 106 11.73 -7.41 10.18
CA LEU A 106 12.00 -6.00 9.89
C LEU A 106 11.55 -5.11 11.07
N LEU A 107 12.27 -4.01 11.26
CA LEU A 107 11.97 -2.97 12.24
C LEU A 107 11.33 -1.78 11.53
N LEU A 108 10.14 -1.37 11.96
CA LEU A 108 9.49 -0.16 11.45
C LEU A 108 10.27 1.07 11.94
N THR A 109 10.72 1.91 10.99
CA THR A 109 11.50 3.13 11.28
C THR A 109 10.73 4.39 10.90
N HIS A 110 9.74 4.29 10.02
CA HIS A 110 8.91 5.41 9.57
C HIS A 110 7.53 4.92 9.16
N PHE A 111 6.51 5.67 9.53
CA PHE A 111 5.13 5.47 9.07
C PHE A 111 4.47 6.82 8.87
N ASP A 112 3.84 7.02 7.71
CA ASP A 112 3.12 8.24 7.37
C ASP A 112 1.92 7.96 6.47
N GLU A 113 0.88 8.75 6.62
CA GLU A 113 -0.26 8.86 5.72
C GLU A 113 -0.30 10.30 5.19
N PRO A 114 0.50 10.61 4.15
CA PRO A 114 0.77 11.98 3.75
C PRO A 114 -0.50 12.69 3.28
N PRO A 115 -0.76 13.93 3.76
CA PRO A 115 -1.86 14.73 3.28
C PRO A 115 -1.60 15.23 1.87
N ALA A 116 -2.68 15.46 1.12
CA ALA A 116 -2.60 16.14 -0.16
C ALA A 116 -2.30 17.63 0.05
N THR A 117 -1.19 18.11 -0.50
CA THR A 117 -0.74 19.51 -0.38
C THR A 117 -1.00 20.35 -1.63
N GLY A 118 -1.32 19.71 -2.76
CA GLY A 118 -1.52 20.35 -4.05
C GLY A 118 -2.81 19.93 -4.76
N GLY A 119 -3.00 20.46 -5.97
CA GLY A 119 -4.15 20.17 -6.82
C GLY A 119 -5.40 21.01 -6.52
N PRO A 120 -6.53 20.73 -7.21
CA PRO A 120 -7.80 21.41 -7.00
C PRO A 120 -8.30 21.26 -5.56
N ALA A 121 -8.87 22.34 -4.98
CA ALA A 121 -9.27 22.41 -3.58
C ALA A 121 -10.24 21.28 -3.19
N ASP A 122 -11.21 20.96 -4.03
CA ASP A 122 -12.21 19.90 -3.80
C ASP A 122 -11.58 18.50 -3.77
N LYS A 123 -10.53 18.27 -4.58
CA LYS A 123 -9.77 17.00 -4.54
C LYS A 123 -8.90 16.92 -3.29
N ARG A 124 -8.20 18.00 -2.97
CA ARG A 124 -7.34 18.07 -1.79
C ARG A 124 -8.15 17.83 -0.51
N ASP A 125 -9.33 18.44 -0.40
CA ASP A 125 -10.25 18.20 0.72
C ASP A 125 -10.59 16.71 0.86
N ARG A 126 -11.03 16.07 -0.21
CA ARG A 126 -11.37 14.64 -0.20
C ARG A 126 -10.20 13.74 0.20
N TYR A 127 -9.00 13.98 -0.35
CA TYR A 127 -7.81 13.20 0.00
C TYR A 127 -7.32 13.42 1.42
N ASN A 128 -7.66 14.55 2.04
CA ASN A 128 -7.36 14.82 3.44
C ASN A 128 -8.42 14.29 4.41
N ARG A 129 -9.58 13.87 3.92
CA ARG A 129 -10.63 13.22 4.72
C ARG A 129 -10.45 11.70 4.80
N VAL A 130 -9.88 11.09 3.76
CA VAL A 130 -9.54 9.67 3.72
C VAL A 130 -8.15 9.54 3.11
N PRO A 131 -7.16 9.03 3.83
CA PRO A 131 -5.79 8.93 3.33
C PRO A 131 -5.73 8.03 2.10
N ASN A 132 -5.08 8.52 1.05
CA ASN A 132 -4.95 7.79 -0.21
C ASN A 132 -3.72 6.86 -0.20
N PHE A 133 -2.61 7.37 0.34
CA PHE A 133 -1.35 6.66 0.42
C PHE A 133 -0.93 6.41 1.86
N LEU A 134 -0.17 5.34 2.03
CA LEU A 134 0.66 5.12 3.22
C LEU A 134 2.12 4.98 2.77
N ILE A 135 3.02 5.47 3.63
CA ILE A 135 4.46 5.35 3.43
C ILE A 135 5.04 4.66 4.67
N MET A 136 5.84 3.63 4.44
CA MET A 136 6.51 2.89 5.50
C MET A 136 8.00 2.77 5.20
N GLY A 137 8.83 3.09 6.17
CA GLY A 137 10.25 2.79 6.17
C GLY A 137 10.55 1.64 7.14
N TRP A 138 11.28 0.66 6.67
CA TRP A 138 11.67 -0.52 7.44
C TRP A 138 13.17 -0.72 7.39
N LYS A 139 13.76 -1.17 8.48
CA LYS A 139 15.17 -1.55 8.56
C LYS A 139 15.27 -3.06 8.76
N LYS A 140 16.15 -3.72 7.99
CA LYS A 140 16.59 -5.09 8.27
C LYS A 140 17.64 -5.02 9.39
N PRO A 141 17.49 -5.75 10.50
CA PRO A 141 18.52 -5.83 11.53
C PRO A 141 19.89 -6.26 10.98
N ASP A 142 20.94 -5.94 11.73
CA ASP A 142 22.32 -6.32 11.44
C ASP A 142 22.51 -7.83 11.61
#